data_91801bba038af0ab3d01e7a91071bfe2
#
_entry.id   91801bba038af0ab3d01e7a91071bfe2
#
_cell.length_a   1.000
_cell.length_b   1.000
_cell.length_c   1.000
_cell.angle_alpha   90.00
_cell.angle_beta   90.00
_cell.angle_gamma   90.00
#
_symmetry.space_group_name_H-M   'P 1'
#
loop_
_entity.id
_entity.type
_entity.pdbx_description
1 polymer ?
#
loop_
_entity_poly.entity_id
_entity_poly.type
_entity_poly.pdbx_seq_one_letter_code
_entity_poly.pdbx_strand_id
1 'polypeptide(L)'
;LYIWEGGLASHGAAISIILGMVIYSRKVNESFFWVMDRIVIVVCLAGAFIRTGNFMNSEILGLPTENENGVVFARGVNDILMYRFDGRVDKISFHKRNIESSENGVPITIRLRYGDGVGIDELSENNYYSSNVKSYLIGYEGIRNHIYQDPNKDLDFKIFKNGDTYYAEIYTIGIPRHPAQMYEAFYCLLLFVSLLSLWYF
;
A
#
# COMPACT_ATOMS: atom_id res chain seq x y z
N LEU A 1 -25.66 -3.38 17.01
CA LEU A 1 -24.85 -2.49 16.13
C LEU A 1 -24.48 -1.24 16.95
N TYR A 2 -23.22 -1.16 17.33
CA TYR A 2 -22.70 0.00 18.06
C TYR A 2 -22.31 1.08 17.05
N ILE A 3 -22.99 2.23 17.08
CA ILE A 3 -22.82 3.34 16.12
C ILE A 3 -21.40 3.95 16.19
N TRP A 4 -20.69 3.73 17.29
CA TRP A 4 -19.34 4.24 17.55
C TRP A 4 -18.22 3.26 17.18
N GLU A 5 -18.54 2.03 16.75
CA GLU A 5 -17.56 1.12 16.19
C GLU A 5 -17.42 1.40 14.68
N GLY A 6 -16.20 1.65 14.22
CA GLY A 6 -15.91 1.97 12.82
C GLY A 6 -16.42 0.88 11.87
N GLY A 7 -17.09 1.27 10.79
CA GLY A 7 -17.66 0.39 9.77
C GLY A 7 -19.03 0.87 9.27
N LEU A 8 -19.78 1.62 10.06
CA LEU A 8 -21.04 2.25 9.64
C LEU A 8 -20.85 3.66 9.08
N ALA A 9 -19.63 4.17 9.07
CA ALA A 9 -19.32 5.54 8.62
C ALA A 9 -19.74 5.79 7.16
N SER A 10 -19.62 4.80 6.28
CA SER A 10 -20.01 4.92 4.87
C SER A 10 -21.52 5.06 4.67
N HIS A 11 -22.33 4.31 5.42
CA HIS A 11 -23.80 4.42 5.34
C HIS A 11 -24.29 5.73 5.94
N GLY A 12 -23.73 6.15 7.08
CA GLY A 12 -24.03 7.45 7.68
C GLY A 12 -23.65 8.60 6.76
N ALA A 13 -22.50 8.54 6.11
CA ALA A 13 -22.08 9.51 5.11
C ALA A 13 -23.04 9.57 3.92
N ALA A 14 -23.45 8.43 3.36
CA ALA A 14 -24.38 8.37 2.24
C ALA A 14 -25.73 9.02 2.60
N ILE A 15 -26.30 8.68 3.76
CA ILE A 15 -27.56 9.28 4.25
C ILE A 15 -27.39 10.80 4.44
N SER A 16 -26.30 11.24 5.04
CA SER A 16 -26.03 12.67 5.29
C SER A 16 -25.88 13.45 3.99
N ILE A 17 -25.22 12.87 2.98
CA ILE A 17 -25.09 13.48 1.66
C ILE A 17 -26.46 13.62 0.99
N ILE A 18 -27.30 12.59 1.00
CA ILE A 18 -28.65 12.63 0.42
C ILE A 18 -29.50 13.70 1.11
N LEU A 19 -29.51 13.75 2.44
CA LEU A 19 -30.22 14.77 3.20
C LEU A 19 -29.68 16.17 2.88
N GLY A 20 -28.37 16.33 2.82
CA GLY A 20 -27.74 17.59 2.44
C GLY A 20 -28.14 18.06 1.04
N MET A 21 -28.20 17.15 0.07
CA MET A 21 -28.68 17.46 -1.28
C MET A 21 -30.15 17.89 -1.31
N VAL A 22 -31.01 17.22 -0.53
CA VAL A 22 -32.44 17.61 -0.41
C VAL A 22 -32.59 19.00 0.20
N ILE A 23 -31.82 19.28 1.25
CA ILE A 23 -31.87 20.61 1.90
C ILE A 23 -31.33 21.68 0.94
N TYR A 24 -30.23 21.39 0.26
CA TYR A 24 -29.63 22.31 -0.70
C TYR A 24 -30.56 22.61 -1.89
N SER A 25 -31.16 21.56 -2.50
CA SER A 25 -32.09 21.72 -3.61
C SER A 25 -33.27 22.65 -3.25
N ARG A 26 -33.81 22.51 -2.04
CA ARG A 26 -34.88 23.39 -1.55
C ARG A 26 -34.40 24.82 -1.35
N LYS A 27 -33.17 25.00 -0.84
CA LYS A 27 -32.61 26.34 -0.58
C LYS A 27 -32.34 27.11 -1.87
N VAL A 28 -31.88 26.43 -2.92
CA VAL A 28 -31.58 27.07 -4.23
C VAL A 28 -32.80 27.08 -5.18
N ASN A 29 -33.93 26.50 -4.74
CA ASN A 29 -35.16 26.38 -5.50
C ASN A 29 -34.99 25.61 -6.81
N GLU A 30 -34.13 24.58 -6.80
CA GLU A 30 -33.86 23.68 -7.94
C GLU A 30 -34.33 22.27 -7.61
N SER A 31 -34.51 21.44 -8.66
CA SER A 31 -34.91 20.04 -8.46
C SER A 31 -33.79 19.25 -7.80
N PHE A 32 -34.13 18.22 -7.01
CA PHE A 32 -33.17 17.29 -6.43
C PHE A 32 -32.31 16.65 -7.52
N PHE A 33 -32.89 16.25 -8.65
CA PHE A 33 -32.15 15.66 -9.76
C PHE A 33 -31.17 16.64 -10.40
N TRP A 34 -31.52 17.92 -10.50
CA TRP A 34 -30.61 18.96 -10.95
C TRP A 34 -29.33 19.07 -10.10
N VAL A 35 -29.48 18.92 -8.78
CA VAL A 35 -28.33 18.88 -7.87
C VAL A 35 -27.52 17.60 -8.04
N MET A 36 -28.22 16.46 -8.15
CA MET A 36 -27.55 15.15 -8.33
C MET A 36 -26.72 15.09 -9.60
N ASP A 37 -27.21 15.59 -10.71
CA ASP A 37 -26.49 15.57 -12.00
C ASP A 37 -25.13 16.28 -11.91
N ARG A 38 -25.03 17.31 -11.10
CA ARG A 38 -23.78 18.03 -10.89
C ARG A 38 -22.86 17.32 -9.93
N ILE A 39 -23.41 16.81 -8.85
CA ILE A 39 -22.62 16.11 -7.83
C ILE A 39 -22.01 14.82 -8.37
N VAL A 40 -22.75 14.06 -9.20
CA VAL A 40 -22.23 12.81 -9.76
C VAL A 40 -20.97 13.02 -10.60
N ILE A 41 -20.91 14.12 -11.36
CA ILE A 41 -19.69 14.47 -12.14
C ILE A 41 -18.50 14.70 -11.21
N VAL A 42 -18.71 15.51 -10.13
CA VAL A 42 -17.65 15.81 -9.17
C VAL A 42 -17.23 14.57 -8.38
N VAL A 43 -18.17 13.69 -8.03
CA VAL A 43 -17.91 12.44 -7.32
C VAL A 43 -17.03 11.49 -8.16
N CYS A 44 -17.25 11.42 -9.47
CA CYS A 44 -16.37 10.63 -10.36
C CYS A 44 -14.93 11.15 -10.30
N LEU A 45 -14.72 12.46 -10.37
CA LEU A 45 -13.38 13.04 -10.26
C LEU A 45 -12.77 12.80 -8.87
N ALA A 46 -13.54 13.02 -7.81
CA ALA A 46 -13.10 12.74 -6.44
C ALA A 46 -12.73 11.26 -6.26
N GLY A 47 -13.52 10.34 -6.83
CA GLY A 47 -13.24 8.91 -6.84
C GLY A 47 -11.87 8.59 -7.46
N ALA A 48 -11.55 9.20 -8.60
CA ALA A 48 -10.24 9.01 -9.23
C ALA A 48 -9.08 9.43 -8.31
N PHE A 49 -9.19 10.58 -7.64
CA PHE A 49 -8.17 11.03 -6.69
C PHE A 49 -8.07 10.13 -5.45
N ILE A 50 -9.19 9.68 -4.90
CA ILE A 50 -9.21 8.74 -3.77
C ILE A 50 -8.51 7.44 -4.14
N ARG A 51 -8.80 6.86 -5.31
CA ARG A 51 -8.17 5.62 -5.77
C ARG A 51 -6.68 5.79 -6.04
N THR A 52 -6.27 6.92 -6.58
CA THR A 52 -4.85 7.25 -6.72
C THR A 52 -4.18 7.38 -5.35
N GLY A 53 -4.84 8.01 -4.38
CA GLY A 53 -4.36 8.08 -2.99
C GLY A 53 -4.21 6.69 -2.35
N ASN A 54 -5.19 5.79 -2.54
CA ASN A 54 -5.11 4.41 -2.05
C ASN A 54 -3.92 3.65 -2.67
N PHE A 55 -3.63 3.87 -3.95
CA PHE A 55 -2.44 3.31 -4.59
C PHE A 55 -1.15 3.80 -3.94
N MET A 56 -1.02 5.11 -3.72
CA MET A 56 0.15 5.70 -3.04
C MET A 56 0.30 5.22 -1.60
N ASN A 57 -0.81 4.95 -0.92
CA ASN A 57 -0.84 4.43 0.44
C ASN A 57 -0.68 2.89 0.51
N SER A 58 -0.63 2.19 -0.62
CA SER A 58 -0.62 0.72 -0.65
C SER A 58 -1.83 0.08 0.05
N GLU A 59 -3.00 0.68 -0.14
CA GLU A 59 -4.29 0.23 0.40
C GLU A 59 -5.14 -0.43 -0.70
N ILE A 60 -6.07 -1.31 -0.30
CA ILE A 60 -7.04 -1.96 -1.22
C ILE A 60 -6.32 -2.67 -2.38
N LEU A 61 -5.42 -3.58 -2.03
CA LEU A 61 -4.56 -4.28 -2.98
C LEU A 61 -5.36 -5.20 -3.91
N GLY A 62 -4.94 -5.24 -5.17
CA GLY A 62 -5.44 -6.23 -6.12
C GLY A 62 -4.92 -7.65 -5.84
N LEU A 63 -5.43 -8.60 -6.60
CA LEU A 63 -4.98 -9.99 -6.54
C LEU A 63 -3.52 -10.13 -6.98
N PRO A 64 -2.80 -11.14 -6.48
CA PRO A 64 -1.48 -11.51 -7.00
C PRO A 64 -1.53 -11.76 -8.51
N THR A 65 -0.45 -11.45 -9.20
CA THR A 65 -0.34 -11.62 -10.65
C THR A 65 1.08 -12.02 -11.04
N GLU A 66 1.20 -12.77 -12.12
CA GLU A 66 2.49 -13.07 -12.76
C GLU A 66 2.80 -12.08 -13.90
N ASN A 67 1.94 -11.10 -14.11
CA ASN A 67 2.12 -10.11 -15.16
C ASN A 67 3.32 -9.20 -14.86
N GLU A 68 4.13 -8.90 -15.88
CA GLU A 68 5.29 -7.99 -15.78
C GLU A 68 4.92 -6.58 -15.26
N ASN A 69 3.68 -6.15 -15.46
CA ASN A 69 3.14 -4.89 -14.96
C ASN A 69 2.63 -4.96 -13.51
N GLY A 70 2.81 -6.09 -12.83
CA GLY A 70 2.47 -6.24 -11.43
C GLY A 70 3.33 -5.32 -10.53
N VAL A 71 2.72 -4.81 -9.47
CA VAL A 71 3.36 -3.92 -8.50
C VAL A 71 3.57 -4.63 -7.18
N VAL A 72 4.78 -4.57 -6.63
CA VAL A 72 5.07 -5.02 -5.27
C VAL A 72 4.86 -3.85 -4.32
N PHE A 73 3.85 -3.97 -3.47
CA PHE A 73 3.49 -2.93 -2.50
C PHE A 73 4.31 -3.11 -1.21
N ALA A 74 5.26 -2.22 -0.97
CA ALA A 74 6.23 -2.37 0.11
C ALA A 74 5.91 -1.55 1.38
N ARG A 75 4.94 -0.61 1.33
CA ARG A 75 4.67 0.30 2.45
C ARG A 75 4.25 -0.43 3.72
N GLY A 76 3.29 -1.36 3.63
CA GLY A 76 2.85 -2.13 4.80
C GLY A 76 3.99 -2.95 5.43
N VAL A 77 4.88 -3.50 4.58
CA VAL A 77 6.09 -4.19 5.04
C VAL A 77 7.04 -3.23 5.76
N ASN A 78 7.27 -2.04 5.18
CA ASN A 78 8.09 -1.00 5.79
C ASN A 78 7.60 -0.65 7.20
N ASP A 79 6.30 -0.37 7.34
CA ASP A 79 5.72 0.09 8.60
C ASP A 79 5.81 -1.00 9.69
N ILE A 80 5.55 -2.26 9.33
CA ILE A 80 5.68 -3.38 10.26
C ILE A 80 7.15 -3.58 10.67
N LEU A 81 8.07 -3.58 9.71
CA LEU A 81 9.49 -3.77 10.01
C LEU A 81 10.05 -2.61 10.84
N MET A 82 9.74 -1.36 10.50
CA MET A 82 10.14 -0.19 11.30
C MET A 82 9.68 -0.30 12.74
N TYR A 83 8.43 -0.69 12.97
CA TYR A 83 7.91 -0.93 14.32
C TYR A 83 8.64 -2.06 15.05
N ARG A 84 9.03 -3.14 14.35
CA ARG A 84 9.69 -4.31 14.94
C ARG A 84 11.16 -4.09 15.22
N PHE A 85 11.82 -3.23 14.47
CA PHE A 85 13.22 -2.88 14.72
C PHE A 85 13.40 -1.86 15.87
N ASP A 86 12.30 -1.30 16.38
CA ASP A 86 12.25 -0.48 17.61
C ASP A 86 13.36 0.58 17.70
N GLY A 87 13.43 1.44 16.70
CA GLY A 87 14.39 2.55 16.64
C GLY A 87 15.84 2.15 16.31
N ARG A 88 16.14 0.86 16.11
CA ARG A 88 17.48 0.42 15.68
C ARG A 88 17.75 0.69 14.20
N VAL A 89 16.69 0.80 13.40
CA VAL A 89 16.73 1.05 11.96
C VAL A 89 16.17 2.43 11.66
N ASP A 90 16.97 3.28 11.05
CA ASP A 90 16.57 4.64 10.67
C ASP A 90 15.74 4.66 9.39
N LYS A 91 16.06 3.76 8.45
CA LYS A 91 15.43 3.74 7.14
C LYS A 91 15.42 2.34 6.55
N ILE A 92 14.28 2.00 5.93
CA ILE A 92 14.14 0.80 5.10
C ILE A 92 13.90 1.24 3.65
N SER A 93 14.55 0.58 2.72
CA SER A 93 14.34 0.79 1.28
C SER A 93 14.24 -0.54 0.55
N PHE A 94 13.46 -0.54 -0.53
CA PHE A 94 13.18 -1.72 -1.34
C PHE A 94 13.71 -1.48 -2.76
N HIS A 95 14.46 -2.45 -3.28
CA HIS A 95 15.05 -2.37 -4.61
C HIS A 95 14.74 -3.62 -5.40
N LYS A 96 14.28 -3.48 -6.63
CA LYS A 96 14.12 -4.60 -7.57
C LYS A 96 15.50 -5.10 -7.98
N ARG A 97 15.68 -6.41 -8.00
CA ARG A 97 16.90 -7.06 -8.53
C ARG A 97 16.64 -7.52 -9.96
N ASN A 98 17.58 -7.26 -10.85
CA ASN A 98 17.53 -7.70 -12.24
C ASN A 98 18.21 -9.08 -12.38
N ILE A 99 17.68 -10.07 -11.70
CA ILE A 99 18.11 -11.48 -11.79
C ILE A 99 16.90 -12.34 -12.10
N GLU A 100 17.11 -13.43 -12.81
CA GLU A 100 16.09 -14.45 -12.99
C GLU A 100 15.80 -15.12 -11.65
N SER A 101 14.52 -15.24 -11.32
CA SER A 101 14.06 -15.97 -10.16
C SER A 101 13.55 -17.34 -10.60
N SER A 102 13.93 -18.37 -9.88
CA SER A 102 13.33 -19.70 -10.01
C SER A 102 11.97 -19.81 -9.30
N GLU A 103 11.59 -18.80 -8.54
CA GLU A 103 10.34 -18.72 -7.79
C GLU A 103 9.38 -17.69 -8.43
N ASN A 104 8.08 -17.95 -8.35
CA ASN A 104 7.06 -17.03 -8.86
C ASN A 104 7.09 -15.73 -8.04
N GLY A 105 7.56 -14.64 -8.65
CA GLY A 105 7.62 -13.33 -8.02
C GLY A 105 8.76 -12.47 -8.52
N VAL A 106 8.89 -11.30 -7.93
CA VAL A 106 9.92 -10.32 -8.29
C VAL A 106 11.05 -10.37 -7.26
N PRO A 107 12.29 -10.70 -7.64
CA PRO A 107 13.42 -10.63 -6.74
C PRO A 107 13.62 -9.20 -6.23
N ILE A 108 13.63 -9.02 -4.92
CA ILE A 108 13.82 -7.72 -4.27
C ILE A 108 14.90 -7.79 -3.21
N THR A 109 15.51 -6.64 -2.95
CA THR A 109 16.40 -6.42 -1.82
C THR A 109 15.72 -5.47 -0.85
N ILE A 110 15.60 -5.88 0.40
CA ILE A 110 15.22 -5.00 1.52
C ILE A 110 16.52 -4.50 2.13
N ARG A 111 16.80 -3.21 2.01
CA ARG A 111 17.98 -2.60 2.60
C ARG A 111 17.59 -1.85 3.87
N LEU A 112 18.18 -2.26 4.98
CA LEU A 112 18.05 -1.65 6.29
C LEU A 112 19.24 -0.73 6.51
N ARG A 113 19.01 0.52 6.91
CA ARG A 113 20.03 1.44 7.41
C ARG A 113 19.90 1.49 8.92
N TYR A 114 20.97 1.18 9.62
CA TYR A 114 20.99 1.23 11.08
C TYR A 114 21.33 2.63 11.58
N GLY A 115 20.77 2.98 12.74
CA GLY A 115 21.04 4.23 13.42
C GLY A 115 22.44 4.29 14.03
N ASP A 116 22.84 5.50 14.41
CA ASP A 116 24.12 5.72 15.08
C ASP A 116 24.18 4.97 16.42
N GLY A 117 25.29 4.28 16.68
CA GLY A 117 25.52 3.55 17.93
C GLY A 117 25.16 2.05 17.89
N VAL A 118 24.57 1.55 16.79
CA VAL A 118 24.36 0.11 16.63
C VAL A 118 25.68 -0.56 16.22
N GLY A 119 26.20 -1.45 17.09
CA GLY A 119 27.45 -2.17 16.86
C GLY A 119 27.32 -3.37 15.92
N ILE A 120 28.43 -3.74 15.25
CA ILE A 120 28.45 -4.91 14.37
C ILE A 120 28.20 -6.20 15.14
N ASP A 121 28.62 -6.26 16.41
CA ASP A 121 28.47 -7.45 17.25
C ASP A 121 27.01 -7.78 17.50
N GLU A 122 26.14 -6.78 17.68
CA GLU A 122 24.70 -6.98 17.80
C GLU A 122 24.06 -7.46 16.48
N LEU A 123 24.61 -7.02 15.33
CA LEU A 123 24.09 -7.37 14.01
C LEU A 123 24.61 -8.71 13.52
N SER A 124 25.82 -9.08 13.92
CA SER A 124 26.50 -10.32 13.49
C SER A 124 26.16 -11.52 14.38
N GLU A 125 25.48 -11.33 15.50
CA GLU A 125 24.97 -12.45 16.27
C GLU A 125 24.10 -13.32 15.36
N ASN A 126 24.58 -14.55 15.09
CA ASN A 126 24.02 -15.49 14.11
C ASN A 126 22.50 -15.74 14.27
N ASN A 127 21.95 -15.45 15.42
CA ASN A 127 20.53 -15.68 15.72
C ASN A 127 19.62 -14.48 15.38
N TYR A 128 20.16 -13.26 15.23
CA TYR A 128 19.29 -12.10 14.99
C TYR A 128 18.59 -12.15 13.62
N TYR A 129 19.35 -12.35 12.55
CA TYR A 129 18.78 -12.44 11.21
C TYR A 129 18.12 -13.78 10.95
N SER A 130 18.77 -14.90 11.29
CA SER A 130 18.26 -16.23 11.00
C SER A 130 17.02 -16.60 11.79
N SER A 131 16.82 -16.06 12.99
CA SER A 131 15.63 -16.33 13.78
C SER A 131 14.67 -15.14 13.86
N ASN A 132 15.11 -13.95 14.28
CA ASN A 132 14.20 -12.83 14.50
C ASN A 132 13.70 -12.21 13.20
N VAL A 133 14.59 -11.80 12.29
CA VAL A 133 14.19 -11.16 11.03
C VAL A 133 13.44 -12.14 10.15
N LYS A 134 13.90 -13.39 10.04
CA LYS A 134 13.20 -14.45 9.33
C LYS A 134 11.79 -14.67 9.91
N SER A 135 11.65 -14.71 11.24
CA SER A 135 10.36 -14.86 11.89
C SER A 135 9.41 -13.69 11.61
N TYR A 136 9.92 -12.47 11.46
CA TYR A 136 9.11 -11.32 11.06
C TYR A 136 8.60 -11.47 9.62
N LEU A 137 9.46 -11.87 8.68
CA LEU A 137 9.06 -12.05 7.28
C LEU A 137 8.01 -13.15 7.10
N ILE A 138 8.10 -14.23 7.89
CA ILE A 138 7.21 -15.39 7.77
C ILE A 138 5.97 -15.25 8.67
N GLY A 139 6.13 -14.66 9.86
CA GLY A 139 5.10 -14.66 10.92
C GLY A 139 3.97 -13.68 10.70
N TYR A 140 4.25 -12.52 10.11
CA TYR A 140 3.26 -11.44 9.97
C TYR A 140 2.48 -11.54 8.67
N GLU A 141 1.16 -11.67 8.76
CA GLU A 141 0.26 -11.71 7.60
C GLU A 141 0.42 -10.45 6.72
N GLY A 142 0.55 -9.27 7.34
CA GLY A 142 0.78 -8.02 6.62
C GLY A 142 2.10 -7.98 5.84
N ILE A 143 3.08 -8.84 6.15
CA ILE A 143 4.31 -9.01 5.37
C ILE A 143 4.13 -10.10 4.32
N ARG A 144 3.59 -11.27 4.70
CA ARG A 144 3.40 -12.42 3.79
C ARG A 144 2.50 -12.11 2.59
N ASN A 145 1.62 -11.14 2.72
CA ASN A 145 0.78 -10.67 1.61
C ASN A 145 1.57 -9.90 0.53
N HIS A 146 2.79 -9.48 0.82
CA HIS A 146 3.64 -8.67 -0.06
C HIS A 146 4.96 -9.31 -0.41
N ILE A 147 5.48 -10.14 0.48
CA ILE A 147 6.80 -10.77 0.38
C ILE A 147 6.67 -12.26 0.64
N TYR A 148 7.35 -13.04 -0.19
CA TYR A 148 7.49 -14.47 0.01
C TYR A 148 8.90 -14.79 0.52
N GLN A 149 8.98 -15.46 1.65
CA GLN A 149 10.19 -16.05 2.21
C GLN A 149 9.91 -17.54 2.49
N ASP A 150 10.72 -18.42 1.88
CA ASP A 150 10.60 -19.85 2.12
C ASP A 150 10.95 -20.18 3.59
N PRO A 151 10.03 -20.78 4.34
CA PRO A 151 10.27 -21.15 5.74
C PRO A 151 11.41 -22.15 5.90
N ASN A 152 11.65 -23.00 4.90
CA ASN A 152 12.63 -24.09 4.95
C ASN A 152 14.02 -23.68 4.49
N LYS A 153 14.17 -22.50 3.86
CA LYS A 153 15.46 -21.95 3.44
C LYS A 153 15.97 -20.95 4.47
N ASP A 154 17.25 -20.92 4.66
CA ASP A 154 17.88 -19.86 5.46
C ASP A 154 17.68 -18.50 4.81
N LEU A 155 17.63 -17.45 5.65
CA LEU A 155 17.52 -16.09 5.16
C LEU A 155 18.82 -15.70 4.47
N ASP A 156 18.71 -15.30 3.20
CA ASP A 156 19.84 -14.75 2.45
C ASP A 156 19.98 -13.26 2.78
N PHE A 157 21.10 -12.88 3.41
CA PHE A 157 21.36 -11.52 3.80
C PHE A 157 22.85 -11.17 3.77
N LYS A 158 23.14 -9.88 3.70
CA LYS A 158 24.50 -9.35 3.73
C LYS A 158 24.54 -8.12 4.63
N ILE A 159 25.52 -8.07 5.54
CA ILE A 159 25.81 -6.90 6.37
C ILE A 159 27.09 -6.24 5.86
N PHE A 160 27.09 -4.92 5.77
CA PHE A 160 28.26 -4.15 5.37
C PHE A 160 28.24 -2.76 6.00
N LYS A 161 29.43 -2.16 6.09
CA LYS A 161 29.61 -0.79 6.57
C LYS A 161 29.89 0.15 5.39
N ASN A 162 29.25 1.30 5.39
CA ASN A 162 29.53 2.36 4.43
C ASN A 162 29.68 3.69 5.20
N GLY A 163 30.91 4.22 5.25
CA GLY A 163 31.30 5.29 6.18
C GLY A 163 31.17 4.81 7.61
N ASP A 164 30.45 5.55 8.45
CA ASP A 164 30.21 5.21 9.86
C ASP A 164 28.89 4.46 10.09
N THR A 165 28.09 4.24 9.04
CA THR A 165 26.77 3.64 9.12
C THR A 165 26.80 2.16 8.69
N TYR A 166 26.12 1.30 9.44
CA TYR A 166 25.89 -0.10 9.09
C TYR A 166 24.63 -0.27 8.26
N TYR A 167 24.70 -1.19 7.32
CA TYR A 167 23.62 -1.60 6.43
C TYR A 167 23.44 -3.11 6.45
N ALA A 168 22.20 -3.56 6.35
CA ALA A 168 21.92 -4.94 5.99
C ALA A 168 21.04 -4.98 4.75
N GLU A 169 21.37 -5.91 3.86
CA GLU A 169 20.58 -6.26 2.68
C GLU A 169 20.00 -7.65 2.89
N ILE A 170 18.68 -7.76 2.79
CA ILE A 170 17.95 -9.02 2.85
C ILE A 170 17.42 -9.29 1.46
N TYR A 171 17.70 -10.48 0.96
CA TYR A 171 17.31 -10.92 -0.37
C TYR A 171 16.06 -11.81 -0.27
N THR A 172 14.99 -11.40 -0.93
CA THR A 172 13.71 -12.09 -0.84
C THR A 172 12.90 -11.89 -2.14
N ILE A 173 11.69 -12.43 -2.17
CA ILE A 173 10.79 -12.37 -3.33
C ILE A 173 9.60 -11.49 -3.00
N GLY A 174 9.40 -10.45 -3.80
CA GLY A 174 8.19 -9.64 -3.73
C GLY A 174 7.03 -10.29 -4.48
N ILE A 175 5.84 -10.25 -3.93
CA ILE A 175 4.61 -10.76 -4.55
C ILE A 175 4.00 -9.62 -5.38
N PRO A 176 4.08 -9.67 -6.73
CA PRO A 176 3.47 -8.66 -7.57
C PRO A 176 1.95 -8.79 -7.56
N ARG A 177 1.24 -7.66 -7.56
CA ARG A 177 -0.21 -7.59 -7.52
C ARG A 177 -0.73 -6.65 -8.61
N HIS A 178 -1.95 -6.90 -9.08
CA HIS A 178 -2.63 -5.95 -9.96
C HIS A 178 -2.81 -4.61 -9.24
N PRO A 179 -2.45 -3.47 -9.87
CA PRO A 179 -2.74 -2.14 -9.34
C PRO A 179 -4.23 -1.79 -9.52
N ALA A 180 -5.12 -2.53 -8.84
CA ALA A 180 -6.57 -2.42 -8.98
C ALA A 180 -7.07 -0.99 -8.76
N GLN A 181 -6.44 -0.26 -7.84
CA GLN A 181 -6.74 1.14 -7.54
C GLN A 181 -6.53 2.03 -8.78
N MET A 182 -5.48 1.78 -9.57
CA MET A 182 -5.21 2.55 -10.79
C MET A 182 -6.21 2.24 -11.89
N TYR A 183 -6.67 0.98 -12.00
CA TYR A 183 -7.75 0.61 -12.92
C TYR A 183 -9.04 1.35 -12.56
N GLU A 184 -9.41 1.35 -11.28
CA GLU A 184 -10.60 2.06 -10.80
C GLU A 184 -10.47 3.58 -10.97
N ALA A 185 -9.29 4.16 -10.69
CA ALA A 185 -9.03 5.58 -10.94
C ALA A 185 -9.24 5.96 -12.41
N PHE A 186 -8.73 5.11 -13.32
CA PHE A 186 -8.90 5.31 -14.75
C PHE A 186 -10.38 5.25 -15.17
N TYR A 187 -11.14 4.27 -14.70
CA TYR A 187 -12.58 4.19 -14.97
C TYR A 187 -13.34 5.39 -14.40
N CYS A 188 -13.00 5.86 -13.21
CA CYS A 188 -13.60 7.08 -12.64
C CYS A 188 -13.31 8.32 -13.51
N LEU A 189 -12.08 8.44 -14.05
CA LEU A 189 -11.75 9.52 -14.99
C LEU A 189 -12.51 9.42 -16.30
N LEU A 190 -12.65 8.24 -16.87
CA LEU A 190 -13.46 8.03 -18.07
C LEU A 190 -14.92 8.43 -17.86
N LEU A 191 -15.51 8.02 -16.73
CA LEU A 191 -16.87 8.41 -16.36
C LEU A 191 -16.98 9.93 -16.18
N PHE A 192 -16.02 10.55 -15.50
CA PHE A 192 -15.97 12.00 -15.33
C PHE A 192 -16.00 12.73 -16.68
N VAL A 193 -15.11 12.36 -17.61
CA VAL A 193 -15.03 12.98 -18.93
C VAL A 193 -16.32 12.75 -19.72
N SER A 194 -16.88 11.54 -19.68
CA SER A 194 -18.12 11.20 -20.36
C SER A 194 -19.31 12.01 -19.85
N LEU A 195 -19.49 12.07 -18.54
CA LEU A 195 -20.58 12.82 -17.91
C LEU A 195 -20.41 14.33 -18.12
N LEU A 196 -19.19 14.85 -18.05
CA LEU A 196 -18.91 16.24 -18.33
C LEU A 196 -19.21 16.61 -19.78
N SER A 197 -18.89 15.72 -20.73
CA SER A 197 -19.23 15.91 -22.14
C SER A 197 -20.74 15.94 -22.37
N LEU A 198 -21.50 14.98 -21.76
CA LEU A 198 -22.96 14.96 -21.84
C LEU A 198 -23.60 16.19 -21.18
N TRP A 199 -22.94 16.76 -20.19
CA TRP A 199 -23.40 17.98 -19.54
C TRP A 199 -23.19 19.23 -20.40
N TYR A 200 -22.08 19.27 -21.17
CA TYR A 200 -21.71 20.44 -21.96
C TYR A 200 -22.44 20.54 -23.31
N PHE A 201 -22.82 19.39 -23.88
CA PHE A 201 -23.56 19.29 -25.14
C PHE A 201 -25.06 19.01 -24.92
#